data_e96ea66570643d7ac788c0cf4e96d327
#
_entry.id   e96ea66570643d7ac788c0cf4e96d327
#
_cell.length_a   1.000
_cell.length_b   1.000
_cell.length_c   1.000
_cell.angle_alpha   90.00
_cell.angle_beta   90.00
_cell.angle_gamma   90.00
#
_symmetry.space_group_name_H-M   'P 1'
#
loop_
_entity.id
_entity.type
_entity.pdbx_description
1 polymer ?
#
loop_
_entity_poly.entity_id
_entity_poly.type
_entity_poly.pdbx_seq_one_letter_code
_entity_poly.pdbx_strand_id
1 'polypeptide(L)'
;MADFEGKIKVISVVPSLDTGVCDAQTRWFNQDATKLSDDVVVLTVSMDLPFAQARWCGAAGVENVITLSDHKDASFGQNYGFLIEELRLLARGVVVIDKNDKVTYVEMVPEVTNSVNFDGVIEAVKELI
;
A
#
# COMPACT_ATOMS: atom_id res chain seq x y z
N MET A 1 4.16 6.03 11.55
CA MET A 1 2.81 5.51 11.85
C MET A 1 2.05 6.24 12.94
N ALA A 2 2.70 7.18 13.62
CA ALA A 2 2.04 7.93 14.69
C ALA A 2 0.77 8.67 14.24
N ASP A 3 0.73 9.16 13.00
CA ASP A 3 -0.42 9.88 12.46
C ASP A 3 -1.68 9.00 12.29
N PHE A 4 -1.50 7.68 12.34
CA PHE A 4 -2.59 6.70 12.12
C PHE A 4 -2.78 5.80 13.33
N GLU A 5 -2.32 6.25 14.48
CA GLU A 5 -2.42 5.50 15.73
C GLU A 5 -3.88 5.17 16.06
N GLY A 6 -4.14 3.97 16.52
CA GLY A 6 -5.49 3.50 16.84
C GLY A 6 -6.30 3.03 15.64
N LYS A 7 -5.73 3.06 14.43
CA LYS A 7 -6.40 2.59 13.21
C LYS A 7 -5.74 1.31 12.68
N ILE A 8 -6.53 0.53 11.94
CA ILE A 8 -6.00 -0.61 11.18
C ILE A 8 -5.40 -0.03 9.90
N LYS A 9 -4.12 -0.32 9.65
CA LYS A 9 -3.40 0.20 8.49
C LYS A 9 -3.20 -0.90 7.47
N VAL A 10 -3.69 -0.68 6.26
CA VAL A 10 -3.42 -1.54 5.11
C VAL A 10 -2.40 -0.81 4.24
N ILE A 11 -1.17 -1.31 4.19
CA ILE A 11 -0.11 -0.69 3.39
C ILE A 11 -0.01 -1.46 2.08
N SER A 12 -0.43 -0.81 1.00
CA SER A 12 -0.32 -1.34 -0.36
C SER A 12 1.02 -0.87 -0.94
N VAL A 13 1.91 -1.81 -1.24
CA VAL A 13 3.25 -1.51 -1.75
C VAL A 13 3.30 -1.79 -3.24
N VAL A 14 3.69 -0.81 -4.03
CA VAL A 14 3.72 -0.93 -5.49
C VAL A 14 5.04 -0.40 -6.04
N PRO A 15 5.56 -0.99 -7.16
CA PRO A 15 6.75 -0.45 -7.82
C PRO A 15 6.55 0.97 -8.35
N SER A 16 5.44 1.24 -9.01
CA SER A 16 5.09 2.57 -9.50
C SER A 16 3.62 2.62 -9.85
N LEU A 17 2.98 3.76 -9.59
CA LEU A 17 1.58 4.00 -9.99
C LEU A 17 1.39 4.08 -11.50
N ASP A 18 2.48 4.28 -12.25
CA ASP A 18 2.44 4.35 -13.71
C ASP A 18 2.36 2.97 -14.39
N THR A 19 2.35 1.87 -13.65
CA THR A 19 2.21 0.53 -14.23
C THR A 19 0.77 0.06 -14.11
N GLY A 20 0.31 -0.76 -15.09
CA GLY A 20 -1.09 -1.18 -15.15
C GLY A 20 -1.55 -1.99 -13.94
N VAL A 21 -0.72 -2.91 -13.44
CA VAL A 21 -1.08 -3.75 -12.28
C VAL A 21 -1.12 -2.90 -11.00
N CYS A 22 -0.21 -1.95 -10.85
CA CYS A 22 -0.19 -1.05 -9.70
C CYS A 22 -1.40 -0.12 -9.68
N ASP A 23 -1.79 0.39 -10.86
CA ASP A 23 -3.00 1.19 -11.01
C ASP A 23 -4.22 0.37 -10.57
N ALA A 24 -4.37 -0.85 -11.07
CA ALA A 24 -5.48 -1.71 -10.71
C ALA A 24 -5.51 -2.03 -9.22
N GLN A 25 -4.36 -2.32 -8.62
CA GLN A 25 -4.24 -2.60 -7.20
C GLN A 25 -4.69 -1.41 -6.35
N THR A 26 -4.23 -0.21 -6.69
CA THR A 26 -4.56 1.00 -5.93
C THR A 26 -6.04 1.35 -6.06
N ARG A 27 -6.61 1.21 -7.26
CA ARG A 27 -8.04 1.45 -7.49
C ARG A 27 -8.90 0.46 -6.71
N TRP A 28 -8.49 -0.80 -6.66
CA TRP A 28 -9.21 -1.82 -5.91
C TRP A 28 -9.24 -1.48 -4.42
N PHE A 29 -8.10 -1.15 -3.84
CA PHE A 29 -8.02 -0.77 -2.42
C PHE A 29 -8.84 0.49 -2.13
N ASN A 30 -8.85 1.45 -3.04
CA ASN A 30 -9.65 2.66 -2.89
C ASN A 30 -11.15 2.34 -2.84
N GLN A 31 -11.61 1.39 -3.64
CA GLN A 31 -13.04 1.07 -3.74
C GLN A 31 -13.50 0.08 -2.68
N ASP A 32 -12.69 -0.93 -2.38
CA ASP A 32 -13.15 -2.09 -1.62
C ASP A 32 -12.63 -2.13 -0.18
N ALA A 33 -11.35 -1.90 0.01
CA ALA A 33 -10.76 -2.01 1.35
C ALA A 33 -11.21 -0.89 2.28
N THR A 34 -11.34 0.33 1.77
CA THR A 34 -11.73 1.49 2.58
C THR A 34 -13.18 1.43 3.05
N LYS A 35 -14.00 0.55 2.45
CA LYS A 35 -15.41 0.40 2.82
C LYS A 35 -15.65 -0.57 3.97
N LEU A 36 -14.61 -1.27 4.42
CA LEU A 36 -14.77 -2.30 5.47
C LEU A 36 -15.10 -1.70 6.83
N SER A 37 -14.49 -0.56 7.17
CA SER A 37 -14.71 0.09 8.45
C SER A 37 -14.10 1.49 8.41
N ASP A 38 -14.65 2.41 9.21
CA ASP A 38 -14.09 3.75 9.38
C ASP A 38 -12.74 3.72 10.11
N ASP A 39 -12.43 2.61 10.80
CA ASP A 39 -11.17 2.45 11.50
C ASP A 39 -10.05 1.94 10.60
N VAL A 40 -10.32 1.66 9.34
CA VAL A 40 -9.33 1.18 8.37
C VAL A 40 -8.82 2.35 7.54
N VAL A 41 -7.49 2.52 7.50
CA VAL A 41 -6.83 3.47 6.60
C VAL A 41 -5.97 2.70 5.61
N VAL A 42 -6.01 3.11 4.35
CA VAL A 42 -5.21 2.50 3.28
C VAL A 42 -4.11 3.47 2.89
N LEU A 43 -2.87 2.99 2.99
CA LEU A 43 -1.67 3.73 2.62
C LEU A 43 -1.02 3.05 1.41
N THR A 44 -0.79 3.79 0.33
CA THR A 44 -0.08 3.29 -0.84
C THR A 44 1.32 3.86 -0.86
N VAL A 45 2.32 2.99 -0.87
CA VAL A 45 3.74 3.37 -0.83
C VAL A 45 4.41 2.98 -2.13
N SER A 46 5.15 3.90 -2.74
CA SER A 46 5.95 3.65 -3.94
C SER A 46 7.19 4.54 -3.93
N MET A 47 8.08 4.30 -4.89
CA MET A 47 9.25 5.15 -5.10
C MET A 47 8.93 6.35 -6.00
N ASP A 48 7.70 6.50 -6.46
CA ASP A 48 7.28 7.67 -7.23
C ASP A 48 7.48 8.95 -6.42
N LEU A 49 7.77 10.05 -7.10
CA LEU A 49 7.84 11.34 -6.44
C LEU A 49 6.45 11.74 -5.90
N PRO A 50 6.40 12.49 -4.79
CA PRO A 50 5.10 12.94 -4.25
C PRO A 50 4.26 13.71 -5.28
N PHE A 51 4.91 14.47 -6.16
CA PHE A 51 4.22 15.20 -7.22
C PHE A 51 3.55 14.26 -8.21
N ALA A 52 4.23 13.17 -8.59
CA ALA A 52 3.68 12.17 -9.50
C ALA A 52 2.51 11.42 -8.86
N GLN A 53 2.62 11.10 -7.58
CA GLN A 53 1.55 10.45 -6.83
C GLN A 53 0.29 11.33 -6.78
N ALA A 54 0.45 12.61 -6.48
CA ALA A 54 -0.66 13.55 -6.43
C ALA A 54 -1.34 13.68 -7.79
N ARG A 55 -0.56 13.74 -8.85
CA ARG A 55 -1.07 13.84 -10.22
C ARG A 55 -1.87 12.60 -10.60
N TRP A 56 -1.36 11.42 -10.27
CA TRP A 56 -2.04 10.16 -10.56
C TRP A 56 -3.38 10.08 -9.82
N CYS A 57 -3.40 10.39 -8.52
CA CYS A 57 -4.63 10.37 -7.72
C CYS A 57 -5.68 11.32 -8.27
N GLY A 58 -5.29 12.52 -8.68
CA GLY A 58 -6.23 13.48 -9.28
C GLY A 58 -6.79 12.99 -10.59
N ALA A 59 -5.96 12.44 -11.48
CA ALA A 59 -6.38 11.94 -12.78
C ALA A 59 -7.27 10.69 -12.67
N ALA A 60 -6.98 9.82 -11.69
CA ALA A 60 -7.71 8.57 -11.50
C ALA A 60 -8.99 8.74 -10.67
N GLY A 61 -9.19 9.87 -10.02
CA GLY A 61 -10.33 10.07 -9.12
C GLY A 61 -10.25 9.26 -7.84
N VAL A 62 -9.04 8.94 -7.39
CA VAL A 62 -8.80 8.15 -6.17
C VAL A 62 -8.70 9.09 -4.98
N GLU A 63 -9.62 9.00 -4.03
CA GLU A 63 -9.70 9.92 -2.89
C GLU A 63 -9.57 9.24 -1.52
N ASN A 64 -9.80 7.92 -1.46
CA ASN A 64 -9.89 7.21 -0.18
C ASN A 64 -8.59 6.53 0.25
N VAL A 65 -7.53 6.62 -0.54
CA VAL A 65 -6.21 6.12 -0.17
C VAL A 65 -5.25 7.29 -0.01
N ILE A 66 -4.28 7.12 0.89
CA ILE A 66 -3.23 8.10 1.13
C ILE A 66 -1.98 7.56 0.45
N THR A 67 -1.38 8.36 -0.44
CA THR A 67 -0.13 7.97 -1.11
C THR A 67 1.06 8.52 -0.34
N LEU A 68 2.07 7.67 -0.17
CA LEU A 68 3.31 8.03 0.51
C LEU A 68 4.50 7.68 -0.39
N SER A 69 5.48 8.58 -0.48
CA SER A 69 6.65 8.38 -1.29
C SER A 69 7.83 7.91 -0.45
N ASP A 70 8.46 6.82 -0.88
CA ASP A 70 9.69 6.29 -0.28
C ASP A 70 10.93 6.73 -1.08
N HIS A 71 10.76 7.72 -1.97
CA HIS A 71 11.79 8.14 -2.91
C HIS A 71 13.07 8.64 -2.26
N LYS A 72 12.96 9.44 -1.20
CA LYS A 72 14.10 10.16 -0.66
C LYS A 72 15.13 9.23 -0.02
N ASP A 73 14.71 8.46 0.97
CA ASP A 73 15.63 7.64 1.78
C ASP A 73 15.41 6.14 1.63
N ALA A 74 14.36 5.72 0.93
CA ALA A 74 13.95 4.33 0.80
C ALA A 74 13.81 3.64 2.17
N SER A 75 13.46 4.39 3.20
CA SER A 75 13.42 3.88 4.58
C SER A 75 12.37 2.79 4.76
N PHE A 76 11.19 2.94 4.15
CA PHE A 76 10.17 1.90 4.20
C PHE A 76 10.65 0.64 3.51
N GLY A 77 11.18 0.75 2.28
CA GLY A 77 11.66 -0.41 1.53
C GLY A 77 12.77 -1.16 2.24
N GLN A 78 13.69 -0.45 2.86
CA GLN A 78 14.78 -1.05 3.61
C GLN A 78 14.29 -1.70 4.90
N ASN A 79 13.43 -1.03 5.67
CA ASN A 79 12.98 -1.50 6.97
C ASN A 79 11.98 -2.66 6.87
N TYR A 80 11.17 -2.69 5.81
CA TYR A 80 10.17 -3.74 5.61
C TYR A 80 10.60 -4.80 4.59
N GLY A 81 11.79 -4.64 3.99
CA GLY A 81 12.35 -5.63 3.07
C GLY A 81 11.77 -5.60 1.66
N PHE A 82 11.13 -4.51 1.25
CA PHE A 82 10.51 -4.39 -0.08
C PHE A 82 11.41 -3.75 -1.13
N LEU A 83 12.55 -3.19 -0.75
CA LEU A 83 13.41 -2.49 -1.71
C LEU A 83 14.11 -3.46 -2.66
N ILE A 84 13.92 -3.24 -3.97
CA ILE A 84 14.69 -3.89 -5.03
C ILE A 84 15.86 -2.96 -5.35
N GLU A 85 17.03 -3.24 -4.79
CA GLU A 85 18.18 -2.32 -4.83
C GLU A 85 18.62 -1.99 -6.25
N GLU A 86 18.66 -2.98 -7.13
CA GLU A 86 19.14 -2.81 -8.50
C GLU A 86 18.26 -1.85 -9.30
N LEU A 87 16.98 -1.79 -8.99
CA LEU A 87 16.01 -0.97 -9.72
C LEU A 87 15.62 0.28 -8.97
N ARG A 88 15.94 0.38 -7.69
CA ARG A 88 15.48 1.46 -6.80
C ARG A 88 13.95 1.56 -6.82
N LEU A 89 13.29 0.43 -6.87
CA LEU A 89 11.83 0.30 -6.82
C LEU A 89 11.44 -0.59 -5.66
N LEU A 90 10.18 -0.53 -5.25
CA LEU A 90 9.65 -1.44 -4.23
C LEU A 90 9.03 -2.66 -4.89
N ALA A 91 9.18 -3.82 -4.27
CA ALA A 91 8.47 -5.02 -4.69
C ALA A 91 6.97 -4.82 -4.40
N ARG A 92 6.13 -5.52 -5.16
CA ARG A 92 4.69 -5.47 -4.94
C ARG A 92 4.30 -6.30 -3.71
N GLY A 93 3.40 -5.78 -2.90
CA GLY A 93 2.91 -6.53 -1.76
C GLY A 93 1.94 -5.74 -0.91
N VAL A 94 1.61 -6.31 0.23
CA VAL A 94 0.69 -5.71 1.20
C VAL A 94 1.17 -6.02 2.61
N VAL A 95 1.07 -5.04 3.49
CA VAL A 95 1.30 -5.20 4.92
C VAL A 95 0.07 -4.72 5.66
N VAL A 96 -0.45 -5.54 6.58
CA VAL A 96 -1.57 -5.15 7.44
C VAL A 96 -1.06 -4.98 8.87
N ILE A 97 -1.34 -3.82 9.46
CA ILE A 97 -0.90 -3.46 10.81
C ILE A 97 -2.15 -3.18 11.65
N ASP A 98 -2.22 -3.79 12.83
CA ASP A 98 -3.37 -3.65 13.71
C ASP A 98 -3.41 -2.29 14.44
N LYS A 99 -4.41 -2.10 15.29
CA LYS A 99 -4.61 -0.85 16.05
C LYS A 99 -3.51 -0.59 17.06
N ASN A 100 -2.73 -1.59 17.43
CA ASN A 100 -1.63 -1.50 18.37
C ASN A 100 -0.27 -1.40 17.67
N ASP A 101 -0.26 -1.08 16.37
CA ASP A 101 0.93 -0.95 15.52
C ASP A 101 1.72 -2.25 15.35
N LYS A 102 1.03 -3.38 15.46
CA LYS A 102 1.65 -4.69 15.27
C LYS A 102 1.33 -5.24 13.88
N VAL A 103 2.36 -5.72 13.17
CA VAL A 103 2.18 -6.34 11.85
C VAL A 103 1.51 -7.69 12.02
N THR A 104 0.35 -7.88 11.36
CA THR A 104 -0.45 -9.11 11.45
C THR A 104 -0.50 -9.88 10.14
N TYR A 105 -0.15 -9.25 9.01
CA TYR A 105 -0.18 -9.89 7.69
C TYR A 105 0.87 -9.25 6.79
N VAL A 106 1.65 -10.08 6.10
CA VAL A 106 2.61 -9.61 5.10
C VAL A 106 2.51 -10.50 3.87
N GLU A 107 2.39 -9.88 2.70
CA GLU A 107 2.45 -10.58 1.43
C GLU A 107 3.44 -9.85 0.52
N MET A 108 4.41 -10.57 -0.03
CA MET A 108 5.31 -10.05 -1.06
C MET A 108 5.15 -10.92 -2.29
N VAL A 109 4.76 -10.30 -3.41
CA VAL A 109 4.51 -11.02 -4.66
C VAL A 109 5.87 -11.29 -5.35
N PRO A 110 6.18 -12.56 -5.72
CA PRO A 110 7.48 -12.88 -6.33
C PRO A 110 7.74 -12.15 -7.65
N GLU A 111 6.68 -11.93 -8.44
CA GLU A 111 6.79 -11.25 -9.73
C GLU A 111 6.03 -9.92 -9.66
N VAL A 112 6.68 -8.81 -10.03
CA VAL A 112 6.06 -7.48 -9.94
C VAL A 112 4.86 -7.30 -10.86
N THR A 113 4.70 -8.17 -11.85
CA THR A 113 3.56 -8.15 -12.76
C THR A 113 2.35 -8.92 -12.25
N ASN A 114 2.50 -9.71 -11.18
CA ASN A 114 1.39 -10.46 -10.58
C ASN A 114 0.63 -9.58 -9.58
N SER A 115 -0.68 -9.87 -9.44
CA SER A 115 -1.51 -9.18 -8.46
C SER A 115 -1.33 -9.77 -7.06
N VAL A 116 -1.62 -8.97 -6.03
CA VAL A 116 -1.67 -9.45 -4.64
C VAL A 116 -2.93 -10.30 -4.44
N ASN A 117 -2.96 -11.08 -3.35
CA ASN A 117 -4.12 -11.87 -2.95
C ASN A 117 -5.12 -10.96 -2.23
N PHE A 118 -6.02 -10.34 -2.97
CA PHE A 118 -7.00 -9.40 -2.43
C PHE A 118 -7.90 -10.05 -1.37
N ASP A 119 -8.34 -11.28 -1.59
CA ASP A 119 -9.20 -11.98 -0.64
C ASP A 119 -8.48 -12.24 0.69
N GLY A 120 -7.20 -12.59 0.63
CA GLY A 120 -6.39 -12.79 1.82
C GLY A 120 -6.22 -11.50 2.64
N VAL A 121 -6.05 -10.37 1.96
CA VAL A 121 -5.96 -9.06 2.62
C VAL A 121 -7.29 -8.73 3.31
N ILE A 122 -8.40 -8.91 2.63
CA ILE A 122 -9.73 -8.63 3.19
C ILE A 122 -9.99 -9.49 4.43
N GLU A 123 -9.66 -10.77 4.38
CA GLU A 123 -9.80 -11.65 5.54
C GLU A 123 -8.94 -11.21 6.71
N ALA A 124 -7.68 -10.83 6.45
CA ALA A 124 -6.78 -10.34 7.48
C ALA A 124 -7.33 -9.08 8.16
N VAL A 125 -7.90 -8.16 7.40
CA VAL A 125 -8.51 -6.95 7.94
C VAL A 125 -9.75 -7.27 8.75
N LYS A 126 -10.62 -8.16 8.26
CA LYS A 126 -11.86 -8.55 8.95
C LYS A 126 -11.59 -9.18 10.31
N GLU A 127 -10.50 -9.90 10.46
CA GLU A 127 -10.12 -10.49 11.74
C GLU A 127 -9.79 -9.43 12.80
N LEU A 128 -9.44 -8.21 12.37
CA LEU A 128 -9.07 -7.10 13.25
C LEU A 128 -10.24 -6.17 13.57
N ILE A 129 -11.32 -6.24 12.82
CA ILE A 129 -12.53 -5.46 13.03
C ILE A 129 -13.44 -6.19 14.07
#